data_a060c02c5f06a22804c8dcdb41032445
#
_entry.id   a060c02c5f06a22804c8dcdb41032445
#
_cell.length_a   1.000
_cell.length_b   1.000
_cell.length_c   1.000
_cell.angle_alpha   90.00
_cell.angle_beta   90.00
_cell.angle_gamma   90.00
#
_symmetry.space_group_name_H-M   'P 1'
#
loop_
_entity.id
_entity.type
_entity.pdbx_description
1 polymer ?
#
loop_
_entity_poly.entity_id
_entity_poly.type
_entity_poly.pdbx_seq_one_letter_code
_entity_poly.pdbx_strand_id
1 'polypeptide(L)' 'MVIYVDADACPVKQEVVKVAERHNLIVYMVSNSLMRLPQSHLVKRILVSDGFDAADKWILENAKK' A
#
# COMPACT_ATOMS: atom_id res chain seq x y z
N MET A 1 -3.98 -11.34 8.22
CA MET A 1 -2.91 -10.33 8.28
C MET A 1 -2.84 -9.58 6.97
N VAL A 2 -2.59 -8.30 7.03
CA VAL A 2 -2.47 -7.45 5.86
C VAL A 2 -1.18 -6.64 5.93
N ILE A 3 -0.72 -6.15 4.78
CA ILE A 3 0.46 -5.31 4.68
C ILE A 3 0.01 -3.93 4.23
N TYR A 4 0.46 -2.89 4.90
CA TYR A 4 0.21 -1.50 4.51
C TYR A 4 1.51 -0.90 3.96
N VAL A 5 1.44 -0.34 2.76
CA VAL A 5 2.60 0.23 2.09
C VAL A 5 2.33 1.67 1.72
N ASP A 6 3.22 2.58 2.12
CA ASP A 6 3.22 3.95 1.62
C ASP A 6 3.85 3.90 0.22
N ALA A 7 3.00 3.81 -0.79
CA ALA A 7 3.46 3.54 -2.14
C ALA A 7 4.30 4.67 -2.72
N ASP A 8 4.10 5.90 -2.24
CA ASP A 8 4.88 7.04 -2.72
C ASP A 8 6.33 6.98 -2.22
N ALA A 9 6.56 6.30 -1.10
CA ALA A 9 7.88 6.25 -0.48
C ALA A 9 8.56 4.88 -0.64
N CYS A 10 7.91 3.90 -1.23
CA CYS A 10 8.43 2.54 -1.30
C CYS A 10 9.00 2.25 -2.70
N PRO A 11 10.32 2.12 -2.86
CA PRO A 11 10.91 1.83 -4.16
C PRO A 11 10.82 0.36 -4.57
N VAL A 12 10.45 -0.53 -3.66
CA VAL A 12 10.47 -1.99 -3.91
C VAL A 12 9.08 -2.60 -3.87
N LYS A 13 8.11 -1.94 -4.49
CA LYS A 13 6.72 -2.37 -4.45
C LYS A 13 6.52 -3.79 -4.98
N GLN A 14 7.21 -4.15 -6.06
CA GLN A 14 7.06 -5.47 -6.65
C GLN A 14 7.54 -6.58 -5.72
N GLU A 15 8.61 -6.32 -4.99
CA GLU A 15 9.13 -7.29 -4.03
C GLU A 15 8.16 -7.50 -2.88
N VAL A 16 7.51 -6.42 -2.42
CA VAL A 16 6.50 -6.52 -1.38
C VAL A 16 5.33 -7.39 -1.86
N VAL A 17 4.88 -7.19 -3.10
CA VAL A 17 3.79 -7.97 -3.66
C VAL A 17 4.17 -9.43 -3.77
N LYS A 18 5.40 -9.74 -4.18
CA LYS A 18 5.85 -11.12 -4.29
C LYS A 18 5.83 -11.83 -2.93
N VAL A 19 6.26 -11.13 -1.88
CA VAL A 19 6.21 -11.69 -0.53
C VAL A 19 4.77 -11.91 -0.10
N ALA A 20 3.91 -10.93 -0.38
CA ALA A 20 2.50 -11.05 -0.04
C ALA A 20 1.84 -12.23 -0.75
N GLU A 21 2.14 -12.44 -2.03
CA GLU A 21 1.59 -13.55 -2.78
C GLU A 21 2.06 -14.89 -2.21
N ARG A 22 3.32 -14.97 -1.81
CA ARG A 22 3.88 -16.19 -1.23
C ARG A 22 3.13 -16.57 0.05
N HIS A 23 2.72 -15.57 0.83
CA HIS A 23 2.05 -15.79 2.11
C HIS A 23 0.54 -15.57 2.05
N ASN A 24 0.01 -15.29 0.87
CA ASN A 24 -1.42 -15.03 0.64
C ASN A 24 -1.93 -13.90 1.52
N LEU A 25 -1.21 -12.78 1.53
CA LEU A 25 -1.55 -11.61 2.33
C LEU A 25 -2.07 -10.49 1.43
N ILE A 26 -3.03 -9.72 1.94
CA ILE A 26 -3.54 -8.55 1.24
C ILE A 26 -2.57 -7.38 1.46
N VAL A 27 -2.30 -6.63 0.38
CA VAL A 27 -1.43 -5.46 0.43
C VAL A 27 -2.27 -4.23 0.11
N TYR A 28 -2.28 -3.27 1.02
CA TYR A 28 -2.88 -1.96 0.76
C TYR A 28 -1.78 -1.00 0.34
N MET A 29 -1.81 -0.61 -0.92
CA MET A 29 -0.88 0.39 -1.46
C MET A 29 -1.53 1.76 -1.33
N VAL A 30 -1.07 2.53 -0.36
CA VAL A 30 -1.62 3.84 -0.04
C VAL A 30 -0.77 4.92 -0.69
N SER A 31 -1.40 5.81 -1.45
CA SER A 31 -0.68 6.89 -2.13
C SER A 31 -1.56 8.11 -2.26
N ASN A 32 -0.94 9.27 -2.48
CA ASN A 32 -1.67 10.50 -2.73
C ASN A 32 -1.72 10.85 -4.22
N SER A 33 -1.26 9.95 -5.07
CA SER A 33 -1.29 10.15 -6.52
C SER A 33 -1.61 8.85 -7.22
N LEU A 34 -2.16 8.95 -8.43
CA LEU A 34 -2.37 7.78 -9.27
C LEU A 34 -1.04 7.36 -9.85
N MET A 35 -0.61 6.17 -9.53
CA MET A 35 0.62 5.61 -10.05
C MET A 35 0.37 4.17 -10.49
N ARG A 36 1.24 3.67 -11.36
CA ARG A 36 1.16 2.27 -11.77
C ARG A 36 1.64 1.39 -10.61
N LEU A 37 0.79 0.45 -10.23
CA LEU A 37 1.10 -0.49 -9.15
C LEU A 37 1.20 -1.91 -9.73
N PRO A 38 1.95 -2.81 -9.07
CA PRO A 38 1.94 -4.21 -9.47
C PRO A 38 0.51 -4.75 -9.46
N GLN A 39 0.17 -5.52 -10.49
CA GLN A 39 -1.17 -6.09 -10.61
C GLN A 39 -1.22 -7.43 -9.92
N SER A 40 -2.10 -7.55 -8.95
CA SER A 40 -2.33 -8.79 -8.23
C SER A 40 -3.69 -8.70 -7.56
N HIS A 41 -4.38 -9.83 -7.45
CA HIS A 41 -5.67 -9.84 -6.76
C HIS A 41 -5.53 -9.51 -5.28
N LEU A 42 -4.32 -9.56 -4.74
CA LEU A 42 -4.05 -9.23 -3.34
C LEU A 42 -3.72 -7.75 -3.13
N VAL A 43 -3.49 -7.00 -4.22
CA VAL A 43 -3.14 -5.58 -4.11
C VAL A 43 -4.40 -4.73 -4.16
N LYS A 44 -4.59 -3.91 -3.13
CA LYS A 44 -5.70 -2.95 -3.05
C LYS A 44 -5.11 -1.55 -3.05
N ARG A 45 -5.61 -0.71 -3.95
CA ARG A 45 -5.17 0.69 -4.04
C ARG A 45 -6.02 1.56 -3.14
N ILE A 46 -5.37 2.37 -2.32
CA ILE A 46 -6.01 3.39 -1.49
C ILE A 46 -5.46 4.74 -1.91
N LEU A 47 -6.31 5.58 -2.47
CA LEU A 47 -5.93 6.93 -2.87
C LEU A 47 -6.35 7.90 -1.77
N VAL A 48 -5.38 8.60 -1.20
CA VAL A 48 -5.63 9.56 -0.14
C VAL A 48 -5.50 10.98 -0.69
N SER A 49 -6.04 11.95 0.03
CA SER A 49 -6.00 13.34 -0.40
C SER A 49 -4.58 13.88 -0.38
N ASP A 50 -4.36 14.97 -1.13
CA ASP A 50 -3.05 15.61 -1.17
C ASP A 50 -2.66 16.08 0.23
N GLY A 51 -1.38 15.86 0.54
CA GLY A 51 -0.83 16.24 1.81
C GLY A 51 0.49 15.55 1.98
N PHE A 52 1.43 16.19 2.64
CA PHE A 52 2.79 15.71 2.75
C PHE A 52 2.86 14.30 3.34
N ASP A 53 2.04 14.03 4.34
CA ASP A 53 2.05 12.76 5.04
C ASP A 53 0.67 12.10 5.09
N ALA A 54 -0.15 12.33 4.06
CA ALA A 54 -1.51 11.78 4.02
C ALA A 54 -1.51 10.26 4.04
N ALA A 55 -0.57 9.62 3.31
CA ALA A 55 -0.47 8.17 3.31
C ALA A 55 -0.10 7.63 4.68
N ASP A 56 0.86 8.28 5.35
CA ASP A 56 1.27 7.88 6.70
C ASP A 56 0.09 7.98 7.67
N LYS A 57 -0.68 9.06 7.59
CA LYS A 57 -1.84 9.24 8.46
C LYS A 57 -2.88 8.18 8.22
N TRP A 58 -3.16 7.88 6.96
CA TRP A 58 -4.15 6.86 6.63
C TRP A 58 -3.73 5.49 7.20
N ILE A 59 -2.47 5.13 7.01
CA ILE A 59 -1.94 3.86 7.50
C ILE A 59 -2.02 3.81 9.03
N LEU A 60 -1.61 4.88 9.68
CA LEU A 60 -1.62 4.94 11.13
C LEU A 60 -3.04 4.76 11.69
N GLU A 61 -4.02 5.41 11.06
CA GLU A 61 -5.40 5.33 11.51
C GLU A 61 -6.01 3.95 11.27
N ASN A 62 -5.67 3.31 10.16
CA ASN A 62 -6.31 2.07 9.76
C ASN A 62 -5.58 0.83 10.26
N ALA A 63 -4.28 0.89 10.46
CA ALA A 63 -3.51 -0.25 10.94
C ALA A 63 -3.77 -0.56 12.42
N LYS A 64 -4.37 0.38 13.14
CA LYS A 64 -4.69 0.18 14.56
C LYS A 64 -5.91 -0.71 14.80
N LYS A 65 -6.66 -0.97 13.76
CA LYS A 65 -7.91 -1.74 13.88
C LYS A 65 -7.69 -3.24 13.94
#